data_8e1301ba4c65b919adc9f461cbf66383
#
_entry.id   8e1301ba4c65b919adc9f461cbf66383
#
_cell.length_a   1.000
_cell.length_b   1.000
_cell.length_c   1.000
_cell.angle_alpha   90.00
_cell.angle_beta   90.00
_cell.angle_gamma   90.00
#
_symmetry.space_group_name_H-M   'P 1'
#
loop_
_entity.id
_entity.type
_entity.pdbx_description
1 polymer ?
#
loop_
_entity_poly.entity_id
_entity_poly.type
_entity_poly.pdbx_seq_one_letter_code
_entity_poly.pdbx_strand_id
1 'polypeptide(L)'
;MLILNNIPALLVAIPLLASAVVSVLPSARIAWGVAFVTTLCCLYMAFELTEIVSASLTLSYAFGGWEPPWGIAFVVDGANVHLVLLVAFISVIATVYALTTLKHEIAVEDLPKAYAVWLLTIASLFGLSMTGDAFNLFVFLEISALSSITLIALGAGQDRRALLAAYNYLIIGAIGATFYVIGVGYLYAATGTLNLLDIIERLNDCLLYTSDAADDTRS
;
A
#
# COMPACT_ATOMS: atom_id res chain seq x y z
N MET A 1 12.80 -22.15 2.53
CA MET A 1 12.99 -21.57 1.20
C MET A 1 11.71 -21.07 0.54
N LEU A 2 10.62 -21.87 0.46
CA LEU A 2 9.36 -21.42 -0.17
C LEU A 2 8.70 -20.22 0.50
N ILE A 3 8.72 -20.09 1.82
CA ILE A 3 8.10 -18.98 2.55
C ILE A 3 8.91 -17.68 2.38
N LEU A 4 10.22 -17.74 2.37
CA LEU A 4 11.10 -16.58 2.27
C LEU A 4 10.94 -15.84 0.93
N ASN A 5 10.76 -16.57 -0.17
CA ASN A 5 10.55 -15.96 -1.48
C ASN A 5 9.18 -15.28 -1.63
N ASN A 6 8.20 -15.62 -0.77
CA ASN A 6 6.85 -15.08 -0.81
C ASN A 6 6.61 -13.96 0.22
N ILE A 7 7.63 -13.51 0.95
CA ILE A 7 7.50 -12.46 1.98
C ILE A 7 6.81 -11.20 1.44
N PRO A 8 7.14 -10.64 0.25
CA PRO A 8 6.48 -9.45 -0.24
C PRO A 8 4.96 -9.62 -0.41
N ALA A 9 4.53 -10.77 -0.93
CA ALA A 9 3.10 -11.06 -1.07
C ALA A 9 2.43 -11.30 0.29
N LEU A 10 3.10 -11.96 1.23
CA LEU A 10 2.57 -12.25 2.58
C LEU A 10 2.42 -10.99 3.42
N LEU A 11 3.30 -9.99 3.29
CA LEU A 11 3.19 -8.70 3.95
C LEU A 11 1.90 -7.95 3.62
N VAL A 12 1.36 -8.16 2.42
CA VAL A 12 0.07 -7.60 2.01
C VAL A 12 -1.08 -8.55 2.34
N ALA A 13 -0.92 -9.85 2.04
CA ALA A 13 -2.01 -10.82 2.16
C ALA A 13 -2.41 -11.09 3.62
N ILE A 14 -1.45 -11.18 4.55
CA ILE A 14 -1.75 -11.49 5.95
C ILE A 14 -2.59 -10.39 6.62
N PRO A 15 -2.25 -9.11 6.58
CA PRO A 15 -3.11 -8.08 7.19
C PRO A 15 -4.43 -7.90 6.45
N LEU A 16 -4.49 -8.15 5.14
CA LEU A 16 -5.72 -8.12 4.36
C LEU A 16 -6.69 -9.24 4.79
N LEU A 17 -6.21 -10.47 4.92
CA LEU A 17 -7.02 -11.59 5.41
C LEU A 17 -7.40 -11.43 6.88
N ALA A 18 -6.48 -10.94 7.71
CA ALA A 18 -6.76 -10.63 9.11
C ALA A 18 -7.81 -9.53 9.27
N SER A 19 -7.83 -8.52 8.37
CA SER A 19 -8.88 -7.51 8.32
C SER A 19 -10.27 -8.13 8.14
N ALA A 20 -10.41 -9.04 7.18
CA ALA A 20 -11.67 -9.75 6.94
C ALA A 20 -12.11 -10.57 8.17
N VAL A 21 -11.18 -11.28 8.81
CA VAL A 21 -11.48 -12.06 10.03
C VAL A 21 -11.91 -11.14 11.18
N VAL A 22 -11.14 -10.06 11.42
CA VAL A 22 -11.39 -9.11 12.51
C VAL A 22 -12.74 -8.41 12.36
N SER A 23 -13.19 -8.14 11.14
CA SER A 23 -14.47 -7.47 10.86
C SER A 23 -15.68 -8.26 11.38
N VAL A 24 -15.59 -9.57 11.50
CA VAL A 24 -16.67 -10.48 11.94
C VAL A 24 -16.58 -10.79 13.45
N LEU A 25 -15.50 -10.41 14.13
CA LEU A 25 -15.31 -10.71 15.54
C LEU A 25 -16.22 -9.87 16.44
N PRO A 26 -16.96 -10.51 17.39
CA PRO A 26 -17.89 -9.79 18.26
C PRO A 26 -17.19 -9.02 19.40
N SER A 27 -15.92 -9.32 19.67
CA SER A 27 -15.20 -8.79 20.83
C SER A 27 -14.07 -7.86 20.42
N ALA A 28 -14.11 -6.60 20.86
CA ALA A 28 -13.08 -5.61 20.63
C ALA A 28 -11.69 -6.03 21.17
N ARG A 29 -11.64 -6.79 22.28
CA ARG A 29 -10.35 -7.27 22.84
C ARG A 29 -9.72 -8.33 21.97
N ILE A 30 -10.52 -9.26 21.43
CA ILE A 30 -10.04 -10.30 20.51
C ILE A 30 -9.63 -9.66 19.19
N ALA A 31 -10.43 -8.73 18.67
CA ALA A 31 -10.10 -7.96 17.46
C ALA A 31 -8.76 -7.23 17.57
N TRP A 32 -8.54 -6.53 18.68
CA TRP A 32 -7.24 -5.90 18.97
C TRP A 32 -6.11 -6.92 19.06
N GLY A 33 -6.33 -8.05 19.77
CA GLY A 33 -5.31 -9.10 19.90
C GLY A 33 -4.87 -9.67 18.56
N VAL A 34 -5.82 -9.94 17.66
CA VAL A 34 -5.53 -10.40 16.29
C VAL A 34 -4.77 -9.31 15.52
N ALA A 35 -5.21 -8.06 15.59
CA ALA A 35 -4.52 -6.94 14.93
C ALA A 35 -3.09 -6.79 15.44
N PHE A 36 -2.85 -6.89 16.74
CA PHE A 36 -1.52 -6.80 17.35
C PHE A 36 -0.60 -7.94 16.91
N VAL A 37 -1.08 -9.18 16.94
CA VAL A 37 -0.31 -10.34 16.48
C VAL A 37 0.02 -10.21 14.99
N THR A 38 -0.92 -9.75 14.17
CA THR A 38 -0.72 -9.52 12.74
C THR A 38 0.36 -8.47 12.50
N THR A 39 0.33 -7.33 13.19
CA THR A 39 1.35 -6.28 13.03
C THR A 39 2.73 -6.73 13.49
N LEU A 40 2.83 -7.53 14.57
CA LEU A 40 4.09 -8.14 14.99
C LEU A 40 4.64 -9.13 13.96
N CYS A 41 3.77 -9.94 13.37
CA CYS A 41 4.13 -10.86 12.29
C CYS A 41 4.66 -10.10 11.08
N CYS A 42 4.00 -9.00 10.69
CA CYS A 42 4.47 -8.12 9.61
C CYS A 42 5.82 -7.48 9.93
N LEU A 43 6.04 -7.05 11.17
CA LEU A 43 7.33 -6.49 11.60
C LEU A 43 8.45 -7.53 11.49
N TYR A 44 8.20 -8.76 11.95
CA TYR A 44 9.16 -9.86 11.80
C TYR A 44 9.50 -10.12 10.33
N MET A 45 8.47 -10.21 9.46
CA MET A 45 8.69 -10.40 8.03
C MET A 45 9.42 -9.24 7.35
N ALA A 46 9.20 -8.00 7.81
CA ALA A 46 9.92 -6.83 7.31
C ALA A 46 11.40 -6.86 7.67
N PHE A 47 11.77 -7.36 8.85
CA PHE A 47 13.17 -7.59 9.22
C PHE A 47 13.83 -8.66 8.34
N GLU A 48 13.18 -9.81 8.16
CA GLU A 48 13.66 -10.87 7.26
C GLU A 48 13.86 -10.35 5.82
N LEU A 49 12.90 -9.54 5.33
CA LEU A 49 12.99 -8.94 4.01
C LEU A 49 14.19 -7.99 3.90
N THR A 50 14.49 -7.23 4.96
CA THR A 50 15.65 -6.33 4.99
C THR A 50 16.97 -7.10 4.92
N GLU A 51 17.08 -8.25 5.60
CA GLU A 51 18.26 -9.12 5.52
C GLU A 51 18.43 -9.71 4.10
N ILE A 52 17.34 -10.16 3.48
CA ILE A 52 17.38 -10.71 2.12
C ILE A 52 17.84 -9.64 1.11
N VAL A 53 17.27 -8.44 1.17
CA VAL A 53 17.59 -7.35 0.25
C VAL A 53 19.03 -6.85 0.47
N SER A 54 19.51 -6.81 1.71
CA SER A 54 20.90 -6.43 1.99
C SER A 54 21.92 -7.41 1.40
N ALA A 55 21.54 -8.67 1.22
CA ALA A 55 22.37 -9.70 0.60
C ALA A 55 22.28 -9.76 -0.93
N SER A 56 21.10 -9.44 -1.51
CA SER A 56 20.78 -9.61 -2.93
C SER A 56 20.67 -8.30 -3.74
N LEU A 57 20.71 -7.14 -3.07
CA LEU A 57 20.51 -5.78 -3.60
C LEU A 57 19.09 -5.47 -4.06
N THR A 58 18.41 -6.40 -4.74
CA THR A 58 17.02 -6.26 -5.20
C THR A 58 16.30 -7.59 -5.17
N LEU A 59 15.03 -7.57 -4.78
CA LEU A 59 14.13 -8.72 -4.83
C LEU A 59 12.94 -8.39 -5.70
N SER A 60 12.73 -9.14 -6.79
CA SER A 60 11.54 -9.05 -7.63
C SER A 60 10.64 -10.27 -7.38
N TYR A 61 9.37 -10.01 -7.08
CA TYR A 61 8.36 -11.04 -6.88
C TYR A 61 7.26 -10.91 -7.92
N ALA A 62 7.23 -11.83 -8.88
CA ALA A 62 6.22 -11.88 -9.95
C ALA A 62 4.98 -12.65 -9.48
N PHE A 63 3.81 -12.02 -9.49
CA PHE A 63 2.56 -12.66 -9.11
C PHE A 63 2.14 -13.72 -10.11
N GLY A 64 1.80 -14.92 -9.59
CA GLY A 64 1.36 -16.05 -10.43
C GLY A 64 2.43 -16.60 -11.38
N GLY A 65 3.70 -16.21 -11.24
CA GLY A 65 4.78 -16.63 -12.13
C GLY A 65 4.82 -15.91 -13.48
N TRP A 66 4.00 -14.86 -13.66
CA TRP A 66 4.03 -14.01 -14.85
C TRP A 66 5.07 -12.91 -14.67
N GLU A 67 6.14 -12.98 -15.45
CA GLU A 67 7.20 -11.98 -15.42
C GLU A 67 6.75 -10.63 -16.00
N PRO A 68 7.30 -9.49 -15.47
CA PRO A 68 7.11 -8.18 -16.10
C PRO A 68 7.57 -8.21 -17.56
N PRO A 69 6.94 -7.44 -18.47
CA PRO A 69 5.85 -6.46 -18.25
C PRO A 69 4.44 -7.07 -18.26
N TRP A 70 4.30 -8.38 -18.43
CA TRP A 70 3.00 -9.05 -18.60
C TRP A 70 2.25 -9.28 -17.30
N GLY A 71 2.97 -9.42 -16.18
CA GLY A 71 2.43 -9.62 -14.85
C GLY A 71 2.77 -8.50 -13.89
N ILE A 72 1.95 -8.38 -12.83
CA ILE A 72 2.23 -7.48 -11.71
C ILE A 72 3.40 -8.05 -10.92
N ALA A 73 4.38 -7.22 -10.59
CA ALA A 73 5.48 -7.59 -9.73
C ALA A 73 5.62 -6.61 -8.56
N PHE A 74 6.00 -7.15 -7.40
CA PHE A 74 6.60 -6.34 -6.35
C PHE A 74 8.10 -6.28 -6.52
N VAL A 75 8.64 -5.08 -6.40
CA VAL A 75 10.08 -4.82 -6.49
C VAL A 75 10.54 -4.23 -5.17
N VAL A 76 11.43 -4.93 -4.49
CA VAL A 76 11.98 -4.48 -3.22
C VAL A 76 13.48 -4.27 -3.38
N ASP A 77 13.90 -3.03 -3.19
CA ASP A 77 15.30 -2.59 -3.27
C ASP A 77 15.78 -2.01 -1.93
N GLY A 78 17.02 -1.57 -1.88
CA GLY A 78 17.63 -0.99 -0.68
C GLY A 78 16.96 0.30 -0.18
N ALA A 79 16.20 1.01 -1.03
CA ALA A 79 15.50 2.23 -0.63
C ALA A 79 14.12 1.90 -0.04
N ASN A 80 13.32 1.12 -0.78
CA ASN A 80 11.95 0.87 -0.37
C ASN A 80 11.82 -0.16 0.78
N VAL A 81 12.80 -1.05 0.98
CA VAL A 81 12.82 -1.97 2.12
C VAL A 81 12.83 -1.23 3.47
N HIS A 82 13.53 -0.09 3.55
CA HIS A 82 13.52 0.73 4.76
C HIS A 82 12.15 1.38 5.00
N LEU A 83 11.45 1.73 3.94
CA LEU A 83 10.07 2.23 4.04
C LEU A 83 9.12 1.13 4.54
N VAL A 84 9.25 -0.09 4.04
CA VAL A 84 8.49 -1.26 4.51
C VAL A 84 8.74 -1.50 6.00
N LEU A 85 10.01 -1.45 6.44
CA LEU A 85 10.37 -1.62 7.85
C LEU A 85 9.79 -0.49 8.71
N LEU A 86 9.83 0.76 8.24
CA LEU A 86 9.25 1.91 8.93
C LEU A 86 7.74 1.75 9.10
N VAL A 87 7.02 1.38 8.04
CA VAL A 87 5.56 1.11 8.09
C VAL A 87 5.26 0.00 9.09
N ALA A 88 6.01 -1.10 9.07
CA ALA A 88 5.83 -2.20 10.00
C ALA A 88 6.04 -1.77 11.46
N PHE A 89 7.09 -1.00 11.74
CA PHE A 89 7.40 -0.51 13.07
C PHE A 89 6.34 0.45 13.61
N ILE A 90 5.94 1.44 12.79
CA ILE A 90 4.90 2.40 13.15
C ILE A 90 3.56 1.70 13.37
N SER A 91 3.22 0.69 12.55
CA SER A 91 1.96 -0.05 12.68
C SER A 91 1.84 -0.76 14.03
N VAL A 92 2.93 -1.33 14.55
CA VAL A 92 2.94 -1.95 15.90
C VAL A 92 2.71 -0.90 16.98
N ILE A 93 3.45 0.21 16.95
CA ILE A 93 3.30 1.29 17.94
C ILE A 93 1.87 1.84 17.93
N ALA A 94 1.34 2.13 16.75
CA ALA A 94 -0.02 2.66 16.59
C ALA A 94 -1.08 1.66 17.07
N THR A 95 -0.90 0.37 16.82
CA THR A 95 -1.82 -0.68 17.30
C THR A 95 -1.82 -0.79 18.84
N VAL A 96 -0.66 -0.66 19.48
CA VAL A 96 -0.55 -0.61 20.95
C VAL A 96 -1.26 0.64 21.49
N TYR A 97 -1.00 1.80 20.90
CA TYR A 97 -1.63 3.06 21.29
C TYR A 97 -3.16 3.04 21.12
N ALA A 98 -3.63 2.42 20.04
CA ALA A 98 -5.06 2.28 19.71
C ALA A 98 -5.86 1.54 20.81
N LEU A 99 -5.23 0.65 21.60
CA LEU A 99 -5.90 -0.06 22.69
C LEU A 99 -6.54 0.88 23.72
N THR A 100 -5.88 1.98 23.99
CA THR A 100 -6.35 2.96 25.00
C THR A 100 -7.16 4.09 24.37
N THR A 101 -6.71 4.60 23.23
CA THR A 101 -7.23 5.83 22.63
C THR A 101 -8.55 5.60 21.89
N LEU A 102 -8.66 4.54 21.08
CA LEU A 102 -9.85 4.30 20.26
C LEU A 102 -11.15 4.14 21.08
N LYS A 103 -11.07 3.67 22.32
CA LYS A 103 -12.22 3.54 23.23
C LYS A 103 -12.85 4.87 23.60
N HIS A 104 -12.10 5.96 23.51
CA HIS A 104 -12.58 7.31 23.81
C HIS A 104 -13.13 8.02 22.59
N GLU A 105 -12.76 7.57 21.39
CA GLU A 105 -13.10 8.23 20.13
C GLU A 105 -14.19 7.49 19.34
N ILE A 106 -14.30 6.16 19.52
CA ILE A 106 -15.20 5.29 18.74
C ILE A 106 -16.10 4.52 19.69
N ALA A 107 -17.36 4.29 19.28
CA ALA A 107 -18.30 3.46 20.02
C ALA A 107 -17.74 2.02 20.16
N VAL A 108 -17.96 1.41 21.32
CA VAL A 108 -17.42 0.08 21.65
C VAL A 108 -17.86 -0.98 20.63
N GLU A 109 -19.04 -0.83 20.05
CA GLU A 109 -19.62 -1.72 19.03
C GLU A 109 -18.87 -1.65 17.69
N ASP A 110 -18.24 -0.51 17.40
CA ASP A 110 -17.51 -0.26 16.13
C ASP A 110 -16.00 -0.49 16.25
N LEU A 111 -15.48 -0.74 17.45
CA LEU A 111 -14.05 -1.00 17.65
C LEU A 111 -13.52 -2.17 16.82
N PRO A 112 -14.20 -3.32 16.67
CA PRO A 112 -13.72 -4.39 15.79
C PRO A 112 -13.61 -3.95 14.34
N LYS A 113 -14.58 -3.16 13.84
CA LYS A 113 -14.56 -2.58 12.49
C LYS A 113 -13.38 -1.62 12.31
N ALA A 114 -13.08 -0.80 13.33
CA ALA A 114 -11.94 0.10 13.32
C ALA A 114 -10.61 -0.66 13.21
N TYR A 115 -10.42 -1.74 13.97
CA TYR A 115 -9.24 -2.59 13.85
C TYR A 115 -9.15 -3.31 12.51
N ALA A 116 -10.27 -3.74 11.95
CA ALA A 116 -10.32 -4.34 10.62
C ALA A 116 -9.87 -3.35 9.54
N VAL A 117 -10.43 -2.14 9.56
CA VAL A 117 -10.07 -1.07 8.61
C VAL A 117 -8.62 -0.61 8.81
N TRP A 118 -8.13 -0.58 10.05
CA TRP A 118 -6.73 -0.32 10.36
C TRP A 118 -5.78 -1.33 9.69
N LEU A 119 -6.09 -2.63 9.78
CA LEU A 119 -5.33 -3.69 9.11
C LEU A 119 -5.37 -3.55 7.58
N LEU A 120 -6.50 -3.14 7.04
CA LEU A 120 -6.64 -2.86 5.59
C LEU A 120 -5.73 -1.70 5.16
N THR A 121 -5.66 -0.64 5.99
CA THR A 121 -4.73 0.47 5.76
C THR A 121 -3.27 -0.01 5.75
N ILE A 122 -2.88 -0.84 6.71
CA ILE A 122 -1.52 -1.40 6.78
C ILE A 122 -1.21 -2.24 5.53
N ALA A 123 -2.13 -3.11 5.12
CA ALA A 123 -1.97 -3.91 3.90
C ALA A 123 -1.73 -3.04 2.67
N SER A 124 -2.50 -1.96 2.52
CA SER A 124 -2.35 -1.03 1.39
C SER A 124 -1.02 -0.27 1.42
N LEU A 125 -0.55 0.14 2.61
CA LEU A 125 0.75 0.81 2.75
C LEU A 125 1.92 -0.09 2.38
N PHE A 126 1.88 -1.38 2.73
CA PHE A 126 2.86 -2.35 2.26
C PHE A 126 2.81 -2.53 0.75
N GLY A 127 1.61 -2.66 0.18
CA GLY A 127 1.43 -2.75 -1.27
C GLY A 127 1.98 -1.53 -2.01
N LEU A 128 1.68 -0.31 -1.51
CA LEU A 128 2.23 0.95 -2.04
C LEU A 128 3.76 0.99 -2.02
N SER A 129 4.36 0.48 -0.94
CA SER A 129 5.80 0.53 -0.76
C SER A 129 6.58 -0.41 -1.67
N MET A 130 5.93 -1.49 -2.16
CA MET A 130 6.62 -2.56 -2.88
C MET A 130 6.19 -2.70 -4.34
N THR A 131 5.09 -2.07 -4.77
CA THR A 131 4.57 -2.29 -6.13
C THR A 131 5.49 -1.72 -7.20
N GLY A 132 5.76 -2.51 -8.24
CA GLY A 132 6.49 -2.11 -9.45
C GLY A 132 5.59 -1.79 -10.64
N ASP A 133 4.26 -1.68 -10.44
CA ASP A 133 3.28 -1.45 -11.49
C ASP A 133 2.46 -0.19 -11.19
N ALA A 134 2.32 0.70 -12.17
CA ALA A 134 1.67 1.99 -12.03
C ALA A 134 0.16 1.87 -11.73
N PHE A 135 -0.53 0.91 -12.33
CA PHE A 135 -1.96 0.72 -12.09
C PHE A 135 -2.20 0.03 -10.75
N ASN A 136 -1.36 -0.94 -10.39
CA ASN A 136 -1.43 -1.58 -9.07
C ASN A 136 -1.14 -0.60 -7.94
N LEU A 137 -0.25 0.39 -8.17
CA LEU A 137 -0.02 1.49 -7.25
C LEU A 137 -1.30 2.32 -7.03
N PHE A 138 -2.05 2.63 -8.10
CA PHE A 138 -3.36 3.27 -7.99
C PHE A 138 -4.34 2.47 -7.13
N VAL A 139 -4.40 1.15 -7.31
CA VAL A 139 -5.29 0.29 -6.51
C VAL A 139 -4.96 0.38 -5.02
N PHE A 140 -3.69 0.32 -4.65
CA PHE A 140 -3.29 0.46 -3.24
C PHE A 140 -3.51 1.87 -2.69
N LEU A 141 -3.35 2.91 -3.51
CA LEU A 141 -3.72 4.29 -3.14
C LEU A 141 -5.20 4.39 -2.80
N GLU A 142 -6.08 3.80 -3.63
CA GLU A 142 -7.53 3.80 -3.39
C GLU A 142 -7.90 3.03 -2.12
N ILE A 143 -7.30 1.85 -1.90
CA ILE A 143 -7.55 1.08 -0.67
C ILE A 143 -7.11 1.88 0.56
N SER A 144 -5.94 2.52 0.51
CA SER A 144 -5.42 3.37 1.58
C SER A 144 -6.34 4.57 1.85
N ALA A 145 -6.81 5.24 0.80
CA ALA A 145 -7.71 6.39 0.91
C ALA A 145 -9.05 5.99 1.52
N LEU A 146 -9.71 4.95 0.99
CA LEU A 146 -11.01 4.49 1.47
C LEU A 146 -10.96 3.98 2.91
N SER A 147 -9.91 3.26 3.28
CA SER A 147 -9.72 2.81 4.66
C SER A 147 -9.48 3.98 5.61
N SER A 148 -8.67 4.97 5.23
CA SER A 148 -8.42 6.17 6.03
C SER A 148 -9.69 7.00 6.22
N ILE A 149 -10.47 7.20 5.16
CA ILE A 149 -11.78 7.90 5.22
C ILE A 149 -12.72 7.19 6.19
N THR A 150 -12.76 5.85 6.11
CA THR A 150 -13.61 5.03 6.99
C THR A 150 -13.18 5.16 8.46
N LEU A 151 -11.88 5.15 8.75
CA LEU A 151 -11.37 5.36 10.11
C LEU A 151 -11.77 6.74 10.66
N ILE A 152 -11.66 7.79 9.85
CA ILE A 152 -12.06 9.14 10.25
C ILE A 152 -13.59 9.19 10.49
N ALA A 153 -14.37 8.58 9.61
CA ALA A 153 -15.83 8.57 9.71
C ALA A 153 -16.35 7.82 10.95
N LEU A 154 -15.65 6.77 11.40
CA LEU A 154 -16.00 6.04 12.63
C LEU A 154 -15.93 6.92 13.88
N GLY A 155 -15.10 7.98 13.88
CA GLY A 155 -15.06 8.97 14.96
C GLY A 155 -16.31 9.88 15.05
N ALA A 156 -17.17 9.87 14.03
CA ALA A 156 -18.36 10.74 13.98
C ALA A 156 -19.41 10.43 15.06
N GLY A 157 -19.33 9.26 15.69
CA GLY A 157 -20.19 8.91 16.84
C GLY A 157 -19.95 9.78 18.05
N GLN A 158 -18.74 10.28 18.24
CA GLN A 158 -18.34 11.18 19.34
C GLN A 158 -18.31 12.65 18.92
N ASP A 159 -17.81 12.95 17.71
CA ASP A 159 -17.78 14.31 17.16
C ASP A 159 -18.24 14.32 15.69
N ARG A 160 -19.37 14.99 15.42
CA ARG A 160 -19.93 15.15 14.07
C ARG A 160 -19.00 15.86 13.08
N ARG A 161 -17.99 16.59 13.56
CA ARG A 161 -16.97 17.23 12.72
C ARG A 161 -16.13 16.20 11.97
N ALA A 162 -16.00 14.98 12.52
CA ALA A 162 -15.28 13.89 11.86
C ALA A 162 -15.92 13.52 10.51
N LEU A 163 -17.26 13.59 10.39
CA LEU A 163 -17.95 13.32 9.12
C LEU A 163 -17.60 14.37 8.05
N LEU A 164 -17.52 15.63 8.41
CA LEU A 164 -17.13 16.69 7.49
C LEU A 164 -15.65 16.52 7.07
N ALA A 165 -14.79 16.16 8.01
CA ALA A 165 -13.37 15.88 7.72
C ALA A 165 -13.22 14.69 6.76
N ALA A 166 -13.96 13.58 7.01
CA ALA A 166 -13.99 12.43 6.13
C ALA A 166 -14.47 12.79 4.72
N TYR A 167 -15.51 13.61 4.61
CA TYR A 167 -16.05 14.08 3.34
C TYR A 167 -15.03 14.95 2.57
N ASN A 168 -14.36 15.88 3.23
CA ASN A 168 -13.32 16.70 2.61
C ASN A 168 -12.14 15.85 2.13
N TYR A 169 -11.72 14.85 2.95
CA TYR A 169 -10.67 13.92 2.59
C TYR A 169 -11.06 13.09 1.36
N LEU A 170 -12.32 12.62 1.31
CA LEU A 170 -12.86 11.87 0.16
C LEU A 170 -12.77 12.68 -1.13
N ILE A 171 -13.25 13.94 -1.12
CA ILE A 171 -13.24 14.77 -2.33
C ILE A 171 -11.82 15.02 -2.82
N ILE A 172 -10.92 15.46 -1.94
CA ILE A 172 -9.54 15.77 -2.31
C ILE A 172 -8.82 14.50 -2.79
N GLY A 173 -9.01 13.38 -2.09
CA GLY A 173 -8.46 12.08 -2.46
C GLY A 173 -8.96 11.60 -3.83
N ALA A 174 -10.27 11.66 -4.08
CA ALA A 174 -10.87 11.25 -5.35
C ALA A 174 -10.37 12.10 -6.53
N ILE A 175 -10.23 13.42 -6.34
CA ILE A 175 -9.65 14.29 -7.37
C ILE A 175 -8.20 13.89 -7.66
N GLY A 176 -7.36 13.71 -6.64
CA GLY A 176 -5.96 13.31 -6.80
C GLY A 176 -5.83 11.96 -7.51
N ALA A 177 -6.61 10.95 -7.08
CA ALA A 177 -6.64 9.62 -7.67
C ALA A 177 -7.09 9.66 -9.15
N THR A 178 -8.07 10.49 -9.48
CA THR A 178 -8.52 10.69 -10.86
C THR A 178 -7.41 11.24 -11.74
N PHE A 179 -6.70 12.27 -11.30
CA PHE A 179 -5.57 12.82 -12.05
C PHE A 179 -4.43 11.81 -12.20
N TYR A 180 -4.16 11.04 -11.14
CA TYR A 180 -3.16 9.98 -11.19
C TYR A 180 -3.50 8.93 -12.25
N VAL A 181 -4.74 8.37 -12.25
CA VAL A 181 -5.13 7.33 -13.20
C VAL A 181 -5.18 7.84 -14.64
N ILE A 182 -5.56 9.11 -14.85
CA ILE A 182 -5.48 9.76 -16.16
C ILE A 182 -4.02 9.82 -16.63
N GLY A 183 -3.09 10.23 -15.74
CA GLY A 183 -1.66 10.25 -16.05
C GLY A 183 -1.11 8.88 -16.42
N VAL A 184 -1.48 7.84 -15.66
CA VAL A 184 -1.13 6.43 -15.97
C VAL A 184 -1.70 6.02 -17.33
N GLY A 185 -2.94 6.42 -17.65
CA GLY A 185 -3.54 6.17 -18.95
C GLY A 185 -2.77 6.78 -20.13
N TYR A 186 -2.29 8.03 -19.97
CA TYR A 186 -1.42 8.65 -20.99
C TYR A 186 -0.06 7.96 -21.11
N LEU A 187 0.54 7.57 -19.99
CA LEU A 187 1.80 6.82 -20.01
C LEU A 187 1.62 5.48 -20.73
N TYR A 188 0.54 4.76 -20.41
CA TYR A 188 0.20 3.51 -21.08
C TYR A 188 -0.05 3.70 -22.58
N ALA A 189 -0.75 4.75 -22.98
CA ALA A 189 -0.98 5.06 -24.38
C ALA A 189 0.32 5.36 -25.16
N ALA A 190 1.30 5.96 -24.48
CA ALA A 190 2.59 6.28 -25.06
C ALA A 190 3.56 5.10 -25.09
N THR A 191 3.56 4.26 -24.05
CA THR A 191 4.56 3.20 -23.85
C THR A 191 4.03 1.79 -24.07
N GLY A 192 2.72 1.56 -23.97
CA GLY A 192 2.10 0.25 -24.07
C GLY A 192 2.35 -0.68 -22.87
N THR A 193 2.85 -0.15 -21.74
CA THR A 193 3.16 -0.92 -20.53
C THR A 193 2.72 -0.19 -19.27
N LEU A 194 2.46 -0.94 -18.20
CA LEU A 194 2.15 -0.41 -16.86
C LEU A 194 3.28 -0.66 -15.86
N ASN A 195 4.27 -1.47 -16.22
CA ASN A 195 5.44 -1.72 -15.40
C ASN A 195 6.33 -0.48 -15.33
N LEU A 196 6.63 0.00 -14.12
CA LEU A 196 7.35 1.27 -13.90
C LEU A 196 8.77 1.26 -14.49
N LEU A 197 9.50 0.14 -14.41
CA LEU A 197 10.84 0.02 -14.97
C LEU A 197 10.80 0.03 -16.50
N ASP A 198 9.88 -0.70 -17.10
CA ASP A 198 9.69 -0.75 -18.56
C ASP A 198 9.20 0.61 -19.11
N ILE A 199 8.35 1.34 -18.36
CA ILE A 199 7.96 2.71 -18.70
C ILE A 199 9.18 3.63 -18.76
N ILE A 200 10.06 3.57 -17.76
CA ILE A 200 11.28 4.39 -17.71
C ILE A 200 12.19 4.10 -18.90
N GLU A 201 12.39 2.84 -19.22
CA GLU A 201 13.23 2.41 -20.35
C GLU A 201 12.68 2.93 -21.68
N ARG A 202 11.39 2.72 -21.95
CA ARG A 202 10.73 3.19 -23.18
C ARG A 202 10.67 4.70 -23.32
N LEU A 203 10.51 5.43 -22.20
CA LEU A 203 10.54 6.89 -22.22
C LEU A 203 11.94 7.44 -22.51
N ASN A 204 13.01 6.79 -22.01
CA ASN A 204 14.39 7.17 -22.32
C ASN A 204 14.68 7.04 -23.82
N ASP A 205 14.23 5.97 -24.45
CA ASP A 205 14.37 5.78 -25.89
C ASP A 205 13.59 6.83 -26.68
N CYS A 206 12.39 7.19 -26.23
CA CYS A 206 11.56 8.22 -26.84
C CYS A 206 12.19 9.62 -26.72
N LEU A 207 12.80 9.95 -25.58
CA LEU A 207 13.48 11.23 -25.36
C LEU A 207 14.74 11.37 -26.21
N LEU A 208 15.50 10.30 -26.44
CA LEU A 208 16.63 10.28 -27.38
C LEU A 208 16.19 10.61 -28.80
N TYR A 209 15.11 10.01 -29.27
CA TYR A 209 14.56 10.28 -30.60
C TYR A 209 14.09 11.73 -30.78
N THR A 210 13.47 12.33 -29.75
CA THR A 210 13.03 13.74 -29.81
C THR A 210 14.20 14.73 -29.78
N SER A 211 15.33 14.39 -29.12
CA SER A 211 16.53 15.23 -29.10
C SER A 211 17.25 15.20 -30.46
N ASP A 212 17.35 14.05 -31.11
CA ASP A 212 17.92 13.90 -32.45
C ASP A 212 17.10 14.66 -33.52
N ALA A 213 15.77 14.60 -33.44
CA ALA A 213 14.89 15.36 -34.33
C ALA A 213 15.02 16.88 -34.16
N ALA A 214 15.41 17.36 -32.97
CA ALA A 214 15.67 18.78 -32.73
C ALA A 214 17.04 19.23 -33.28
N ASP A 215 18.01 18.35 -33.37
CA ASP A 215 19.33 18.63 -33.97
C ASP A 215 19.28 18.61 -35.52
N ASP A 216 18.47 17.77 -36.13
CA ASP A 216 18.29 17.72 -37.59
C ASP A 216 17.67 19.01 -38.16
N THR A 217 17.00 19.82 -37.34
CA THR A 217 16.46 21.12 -37.76
C THR A 217 17.49 22.26 -37.76
N ARG A 218 18.73 22.00 -37.32
CA ARG A 218 19.84 22.97 -37.25
C ARG A 218 20.89 22.85 -38.36
N SER A 219 20.73 21.91 -39.28
CA SER A 219 21.59 21.74 -40.50
C SER A 219 20.89 22.39 -41.78
#